data_b0df1c7de614e2e12c820ac928ae74e7
#
_entry.id   b0df1c7de614e2e12c820ac928ae74e7
#
_cell.length_a   1.000
_cell.length_b   1.000
_cell.length_c   1.000
_cell.angle_alpha   90.00
_cell.angle_beta   90.00
_cell.angle_gamma   90.00
#
_symmetry.space_group_name_H-M   'P 1'
#
loop_
_entity.id
_entity.type
_entity.pdbx_description
1 polymer ?
#
loop_
_entity_poly.entity_id
_entity_poly.type
_entity_poly.pdbx_seq_one_letter_code
_entity_poly.pdbx_strand_id
1 'polypeptide(L)'
;MKITQLSFLLALVAVSATAHGDADPTALAAESLGRLAKAEAISVDIAIAEEAVLSQGLKIRTLREGSVILSRSQGFKFSRSGALLNQQVAYDGKNVYGIGAKSKVFVSIPISGTNDEVMDILTEEAGAYLPGRDLFYEDVAEELLAEVQEAHYLGVAPVAGMACHYVVFRGPDVDWHLWINESNMLPSKYLITSKWMAGAPEFEMTFSNWDLNPNISDQTFVLSAPEGYTQAKFVDMQPEH
;
A
#
# COMPACT_ATOMS: atom_id res chain seq x y z
N MET A 1 -38.45 -6.90 41.18
CA MET A 1 -37.92 -6.63 39.84
C MET A 1 -36.83 -7.69 39.55
N LYS A 2 -37.19 -8.73 38.79
CA LYS A 2 -36.27 -9.87 38.53
C LYS A 2 -35.38 -9.53 37.35
N ILE A 3 -34.09 -9.43 37.59
CA ILE A 3 -33.08 -9.25 36.54
C ILE A 3 -32.75 -10.64 36.02
N THR A 4 -33.19 -10.91 34.78
CA THR A 4 -32.89 -12.15 34.08
C THR A 4 -31.46 -12.03 33.54
N GLN A 5 -30.53 -12.80 34.08
CA GLN A 5 -29.18 -12.90 33.52
C GLN A 5 -29.24 -13.62 32.18
N LEU A 6 -28.95 -12.92 31.11
CA LEU A 6 -28.78 -13.50 29.77
C LEU A 6 -27.33 -14.02 29.68
N SER A 7 -27.17 -15.35 29.85
CA SER A 7 -25.87 -15.99 29.67
C SER A 7 -25.53 -16.03 28.19
N PHE A 8 -24.62 -15.18 27.75
CA PHE A 8 -24.00 -15.28 26.42
C PHE A 8 -23.04 -16.47 26.42
N LEU A 9 -23.41 -17.52 25.74
CA LEU A 9 -22.52 -18.65 25.45
C LEU A 9 -21.53 -18.16 24.38
N LEU A 10 -20.30 -17.81 24.79
CA LEU A 10 -19.19 -17.50 23.87
C LEU A 10 -18.78 -18.86 23.26
N ALA A 11 -19.23 -19.17 22.06
CA ALA A 11 -18.73 -20.30 21.30
C ALA A 11 -17.30 -19.97 20.87
N LEU A 12 -16.33 -20.55 21.59
CA LEU A 12 -14.93 -20.55 21.18
C LEU A 12 -14.85 -21.43 19.93
N VAL A 13 -14.90 -20.83 18.74
CA VAL A 13 -14.60 -21.53 17.49
C VAL A 13 -13.09 -21.77 17.51
N ALA A 14 -12.69 -22.96 17.96
CA ALA A 14 -11.38 -23.47 17.70
C ALA A 14 -11.28 -23.64 16.18
N VAL A 15 -10.66 -22.69 15.50
CA VAL A 15 -10.23 -22.86 14.12
C VAL A 15 -9.14 -23.91 14.16
N SER A 16 -9.54 -25.18 14.04
CA SER A 16 -8.60 -26.24 13.70
C SER A 16 -8.05 -25.84 12.34
N ALA A 17 -6.76 -25.46 12.30
CA ALA A 17 -6.03 -25.32 11.06
C ALA A 17 -5.96 -26.71 10.41
N THR A 18 -7.03 -27.08 9.69
CA THR A 18 -6.95 -28.19 8.74
C THR A 18 -6.01 -27.69 7.66
N ALA A 19 -4.87 -28.38 7.52
CA ALA A 19 -3.95 -28.18 6.42
C ALA A 19 -4.77 -28.27 5.11
N HIS A 20 -5.12 -27.11 4.56
CA HIS A 20 -5.73 -27.00 3.25
C HIS A 20 -4.57 -26.93 2.26
N GLY A 21 -4.39 -28.05 1.58
CA GLY A 21 -3.62 -28.19 0.34
C GLY A 21 -2.14 -27.74 0.37
N ASP A 22 -1.31 -28.53 -0.25
CA ASP A 22 0.15 -28.43 -0.37
C ASP A 22 0.69 -27.13 -1.07
N ALA A 23 -0.05 -26.02 -1.08
CA ALA A 23 0.42 -24.79 -1.71
C ALA A 23 1.45 -24.10 -0.81
N ASP A 24 2.64 -23.90 -1.35
CA ASP A 24 3.71 -23.15 -0.69
C ASP A 24 3.36 -21.64 -0.66
N PRO A 25 3.13 -21.06 0.53
CA PRO A 25 2.77 -19.65 0.64
C PRO A 25 3.87 -18.71 0.12
N THR A 26 5.13 -19.08 0.30
CA THR A 26 6.28 -18.29 -0.17
C THR A 26 6.36 -18.32 -1.69
N ALA A 27 6.15 -19.49 -2.31
CA ALA A 27 6.13 -19.62 -3.76
C ALA A 27 4.96 -18.81 -4.39
N LEU A 28 3.76 -18.86 -3.78
CA LEU A 28 2.61 -18.08 -4.24
C LEU A 28 2.89 -16.57 -4.17
N ALA A 29 3.43 -16.09 -3.05
CA ALA A 29 3.79 -14.68 -2.91
C ALA A 29 4.89 -14.28 -3.88
N ALA A 30 5.96 -15.07 -4.02
CA ALA A 30 7.06 -14.79 -4.95
C ALA A 30 6.57 -14.74 -6.41
N GLU A 31 5.65 -15.63 -6.82
CA GLU A 31 5.05 -15.56 -8.16
C GLU A 31 4.24 -14.28 -8.35
N SER A 32 3.36 -13.96 -7.40
CA SER A 32 2.50 -12.77 -7.47
C SER A 32 3.30 -11.47 -7.52
N LEU A 33 4.22 -11.29 -6.58
CA LEU A 33 5.08 -10.11 -6.48
C LEU A 33 6.05 -10.03 -7.67
N GLY A 34 6.59 -11.18 -8.11
CA GLY A 34 7.45 -11.25 -9.28
C GLY A 34 6.75 -10.84 -10.60
N ARG A 35 5.41 -10.90 -10.68
CA ARG A 35 4.66 -10.34 -11.82
C ARG A 35 4.68 -8.82 -11.81
N LEU A 36 4.59 -8.20 -10.62
CA LEU A 36 4.68 -6.75 -10.47
C LEU A 36 6.11 -6.25 -10.77
N ALA A 37 7.12 -6.95 -10.24
CA ALA A 37 8.53 -6.63 -10.47
C ALA A 37 8.90 -6.63 -11.96
N LYS A 38 8.39 -7.61 -12.73
CA LYS A 38 8.69 -7.79 -14.15
C LYS A 38 7.89 -6.90 -15.09
N ALA A 39 6.85 -6.24 -14.61
CA ALA A 39 6.03 -5.37 -15.45
C ALA A 39 6.79 -4.08 -15.77
N GLU A 40 6.96 -3.77 -17.05
CA GLU A 40 7.57 -2.51 -17.52
C GLU A 40 6.72 -1.29 -17.16
N ALA A 41 5.41 -1.47 -17.07
CA ALA A 41 4.48 -0.46 -16.61
C ALA A 41 3.30 -1.08 -15.87
N ILE A 42 2.77 -0.33 -14.91
CA ILE A 42 1.66 -0.75 -14.04
C ILE A 42 0.66 0.39 -13.93
N SER A 43 -0.63 0.04 -13.96
CA SER A 43 -1.71 0.90 -13.51
C SER A 43 -2.63 0.09 -12.62
N VAL A 44 -3.06 0.67 -11.49
CA VAL A 44 -3.96 0.03 -10.53
C VAL A 44 -4.76 1.06 -9.75
N ASP A 45 -6.02 0.76 -9.49
CA ASP A 45 -6.84 1.49 -8.53
C ASP A 45 -6.68 0.89 -7.14
N ILE A 46 -6.59 1.74 -6.11
CA ILE A 46 -6.34 1.35 -4.72
C ILE A 46 -7.41 1.91 -3.79
N ALA A 47 -7.84 1.09 -2.83
CA ALA A 47 -8.60 1.52 -1.67
C ALA A 47 -7.76 1.23 -0.42
N ILE A 48 -7.51 2.26 0.39
CA ILE A 48 -6.63 2.20 1.56
C ILE A 48 -7.48 2.38 2.81
N ALA A 49 -7.28 1.49 3.78
CA ALA A 49 -7.75 1.66 5.14
C ALA A 49 -6.55 1.61 6.09
N GLU A 50 -6.37 2.67 6.86
CA GLU A 50 -5.20 2.85 7.72
C GLU A 50 -5.62 3.20 9.14
N GLU A 51 -5.06 2.51 10.10
CA GLU A 51 -5.25 2.80 11.51
C GLU A 51 -4.17 3.75 12.03
N ALA A 52 -4.58 4.66 12.89
CA ALA A 52 -3.69 5.48 13.71
C ALA A 52 -4.13 5.40 15.18
N VAL A 53 -3.16 5.35 16.08
CA VAL A 53 -3.40 5.33 17.52
C VAL A 53 -3.13 6.72 18.08
N LEU A 54 -4.17 7.37 18.56
CA LEU A 54 -4.07 8.68 19.18
C LEU A 54 -3.51 8.60 20.61
N SER A 55 -3.08 9.74 21.15
CA SER A 55 -2.36 9.85 22.44
C SER A 55 -3.03 9.23 23.66
N GLN A 56 -4.31 8.88 23.58
CA GLN A 56 -5.05 8.22 24.68
C GLN A 56 -5.41 6.76 24.36
N GLY A 57 -4.75 6.14 23.38
CA GLY A 57 -5.01 4.77 22.95
C GLY A 57 -6.27 4.60 22.09
N LEU A 58 -6.92 5.69 21.69
CA LEU A 58 -8.04 5.63 20.74
C LEU A 58 -7.50 5.29 19.36
N LYS A 59 -7.91 4.15 18.81
CA LYS A 59 -7.68 3.81 17.41
C LYS A 59 -8.70 4.51 16.51
N ILE A 60 -8.22 5.17 15.48
CA ILE A 60 -9.03 5.69 14.38
C ILE A 60 -8.66 4.96 13.11
N ARG A 61 -9.65 4.73 12.23
CA ARG A 61 -9.44 4.13 10.92
C ARG A 61 -9.83 5.14 9.85
N THR A 62 -8.89 5.51 8.99
CA THR A 62 -9.10 6.43 7.87
C THR A 62 -9.24 5.64 6.59
N LEU A 63 -10.15 6.08 5.72
CA LEU A 63 -10.38 5.48 4.41
C LEU A 63 -9.96 6.46 3.32
N ARG A 64 -9.30 5.94 2.29
CA ARG A 64 -8.86 6.70 1.12
C ARG A 64 -8.99 5.84 -0.11
N GLU A 65 -9.20 6.49 -1.24
CA GLU A 65 -9.15 5.88 -2.57
C GLU A 65 -8.06 6.56 -3.38
N GLY A 66 -7.51 5.87 -4.37
CA GLY A 66 -6.48 6.43 -5.22
C GLY A 66 -6.12 5.52 -6.37
N SER A 67 -5.01 5.84 -6.99
CA SER A 67 -4.42 5.04 -8.06
C SER A 67 -2.91 5.15 -8.06
N VAL A 68 -2.27 4.13 -8.61
CA VAL A 68 -0.85 4.11 -8.92
C VAL A 68 -0.70 3.91 -10.42
N ILE A 69 0.16 4.71 -11.04
CA ILE A 69 0.66 4.51 -12.40
C ILE A 69 2.18 4.54 -12.29
N LEU A 70 2.83 3.54 -12.86
CA LEU A 70 4.27 3.41 -12.86
C LEU A 70 4.75 2.96 -14.23
N SER A 71 5.87 3.52 -14.67
CA SER A 71 6.69 3.02 -15.77
C SER A 71 8.12 2.91 -15.26
N ARG A 72 8.75 1.74 -15.39
CA ARG A 72 10.12 1.53 -14.93
C ARG A 72 11.11 2.54 -15.54
N SER A 73 10.89 2.90 -16.81
CA SER A 73 11.79 3.79 -17.56
C SER A 73 11.39 5.26 -17.54
N GLN A 74 10.17 5.63 -17.13
CA GLN A 74 9.66 7.01 -17.30
C GLN A 74 9.29 7.68 -15.98
N GLY A 75 8.92 6.93 -14.94
CA GLY A 75 8.54 7.50 -13.66
C GLY A 75 7.30 6.89 -13.03
N PHE A 76 6.71 7.59 -12.07
CA PHE A 76 5.53 7.13 -11.35
C PHE A 76 4.57 8.27 -11.00
N LYS A 77 3.32 7.90 -10.70
CA LYS A 77 2.32 8.78 -10.12
C LYS A 77 1.46 8.02 -9.12
N PHE A 78 1.42 8.52 -7.90
CA PHE A 78 0.51 8.11 -6.84
C PHE A 78 -0.54 9.19 -6.65
N SER A 79 -1.80 8.82 -6.65
CA SER A 79 -2.91 9.69 -6.27
C SER A 79 -3.67 9.09 -5.12
N ARG A 80 -4.19 9.93 -4.22
CA ARG A 80 -5.05 9.48 -3.14
C ARG A 80 -5.98 10.59 -2.69
N SER A 81 -7.22 10.24 -2.39
CA SER A 81 -8.24 11.14 -1.88
C SER A 81 -9.01 10.51 -0.73
N GLY A 82 -9.47 11.34 0.18
CA GLY A 82 -10.26 10.92 1.34
C GLY A 82 -10.70 12.12 2.17
N ALA A 83 -11.33 11.86 3.30
CA ALA A 83 -11.89 12.91 4.15
C ALA A 83 -10.84 13.95 4.59
N LEU A 84 -9.65 13.51 4.94
CA LEU A 84 -8.57 14.36 5.48
C LEU A 84 -7.54 14.81 4.46
N LEU A 85 -7.46 14.12 3.32
CA LEU A 85 -6.36 14.27 2.37
C LEU A 85 -6.86 14.17 0.93
N ASN A 86 -6.30 14.99 0.05
CA ASN A 86 -6.37 14.83 -1.40
C ASN A 86 -5.02 15.25 -1.95
N GLN A 87 -4.27 14.30 -2.49
CA GLN A 87 -2.86 14.46 -2.81
C GLN A 87 -2.48 13.70 -4.07
N GLN A 88 -1.56 14.27 -4.83
CA GLN A 88 -0.86 13.59 -5.91
C GLN A 88 0.65 13.80 -5.75
N VAL A 89 1.40 12.75 -6.00
CA VAL A 89 2.86 12.78 -6.11
C VAL A 89 3.22 12.10 -7.42
N ALA A 90 4.06 12.73 -8.21
CA ALA A 90 4.54 12.17 -9.47
C ALA A 90 6.03 12.43 -9.67
N TYR A 91 6.68 11.55 -10.42
CA TYR A 91 8.06 11.66 -10.87
C TYR A 91 8.13 11.38 -12.36
N ASP A 92 8.77 12.27 -13.13
CA ASP A 92 8.87 12.19 -14.59
C ASP A 92 10.27 11.79 -15.10
N GLY A 93 11.10 11.22 -14.21
CA GLY A 93 12.50 10.91 -14.51
C GLY A 93 13.47 12.07 -14.32
N LYS A 94 12.99 13.27 -13.99
CA LYS A 94 13.82 14.49 -13.81
C LYS A 94 13.34 15.38 -12.66
N ASN A 95 12.03 15.41 -12.44
CA ASN A 95 11.40 16.24 -11.42
C ASN A 95 10.38 15.41 -10.65
N VAL A 96 10.31 15.69 -9.36
CA VAL A 96 9.20 15.28 -8.53
C VAL A 96 8.19 16.41 -8.43
N TYR A 97 6.92 16.07 -8.56
CA TYR A 97 5.78 16.96 -8.41
C TYR A 97 4.92 16.53 -7.24
N GLY A 98 4.44 17.50 -6.47
CA GLY A 98 3.48 17.29 -5.40
C GLY A 98 2.30 18.24 -5.51
N ILE A 99 1.07 17.72 -5.39
CA ILE A 99 -0.15 18.52 -5.29
C ILE A 99 -0.88 18.15 -4.01
N GLY A 100 -1.08 19.14 -3.13
CA GLY A 100 -1.96 19.06 -1.97
C GLY A 100 -3.25 19.85 -2.25
N ALA A 101 -4.34 19.18 -2.65
CA ALA A 101 -5.55 19.88 -3.06
C ALA A 101 -6.23 20.62 -1.91
N LYS A 102 -6.17 20.10 -0.69
CA LYS A 102 -6.76 20.77 0.48
C LYS A 102 -5.95 21.97 0.97
N SER A 103 -4.62 21.85 0.93
CA SER A 103 -3.70 22.94 1.29
C SER A 103 -3.51 23.95 0.16
N LYS A 104 -3.95 23.63 -1.06
CA LYS A 104 -3.69 24.40 -2.29
C LYS A 104 -2.21 24.67 -2.50
N VAL A 105 -1.38 23.64 -2.29
CA VAL A 105 0.07 23.69 -2.46
C VAL A 105 0.47 22.86 -3.67
N PHE A 106 1.37 23.39 -4.45
CA PHE A 106 2.08 22.70 -5.53
C PHE A 106 3.58 22.76 -5.27
N VAL A 107 4.24 21.63 -5.52
CA VAL A 107 5.71 21.50 -5.41
C VAL A 107 6.24 20.95 -6.72
N SER A 108 7.38 21.46 -7.18
CA SER A 108 8.17 20.88 -8.28
C SER A 108 9.64 21.00 -7.93
N ILE A 109 10.34 19.86 -7.87
CA ILE A 109 11.72 19.76 -7.40
C ILE A 109 12.50 18.90 -8.38
N PRO A 110 13.66 19.37 -8.88
CA PRO A 110 14.55 18.55 -9.69
C PRO A 110 15.18 17.46 -8.80
N ILE A 111 14.97 16.21 -9.17
CA ILE A 111 15.57 15.02 -8.55
C ILE A 111 15.94 14.07 -9.68
N SER A 112 17.07 13.37 -9.55
CA SER A 112 17.51 12.34 -10.49
C SER A 112 17.74 11.04 -9.74
N GLY A 113 17.30 9.93 -10.32
CA GLY A 113 17.45 8.59 -9.75
C GLY A 113 16.52 7.60 -10.43
N THR A 114 16.62 6.35 -10.04
CA THR A 114 15.62 5.33 -10.36
C THR A 114 14.31 5.63 -9.65
N ASN A 115 13.22 4.97 -10.02
CA ASN A 115 11.94 5.13 -9.33
C ASN A 115 12.06 4.79 -7.84
N ASP A 116 12.76 3.71 -7.52
CA ASP A 116 12.90 3.18 -6.17
C ASP A 116 13.71 4.16 -5.30
N GLU A 117 14.89 4.62 -5.79
CA GLU A 117 15.69 5.65 -5.11
C GLU A 117 14.89 6.93 -4.83
N VAL A 118 14.08 7.38 -5.80
CA VAL A 118 13.27 8.59 -5.62
C VAL A 118 12.11 8.37 -4.65
N MET A 119 11.48 7.19 -4.65
CA MET A 119 10.46 6.84 -3.64
C MET A 119 11.05 6.83 -2.22
N ASP A 120 12.28 6.34 -2.06
CA ASP A 120 12.99 6.36 -0.77
C ASP A 120 13.31 7.78 -0.30
N ILE A 121 13.94 8.59 -1.15
CA ILE A 121 14.22 10.01 -0.85
C ILE A 121 12.94 10.75 -0.43
N LEU A 122 11.85 10.55 -1.16
CA LEU A 122 10.58 11.19 -0.85
C LEU A 122 10.04 10.79 0.52
N THR A 123 10.20 9.53 0.90
CA THR A 123 9.66 9.02 2.16
C THR A 123 10.56 9.33 3.34
N GLU A 124 11.87 9.13 3.19
CA GLU A 124 12.84 9.22 4.29
C GLU A 124 13.29 10.66 4.55
N GLU A 125 13.51 11.44 3.48
CA GLU A 125 14.05 12.79 3.60
C GLU A 125 12.95 13.87 3.53
N ALA A 126 11.94 13.67 2.67
CA ALA A 126 10.88 14.66 2.47
C ALA A 126 9.62 14.38 3.31
N GLY A 127 9.57 13.27 4.04
CA GLY A 127 8.40 12.88 4.83
C GLY A 127 7.13 12.68 3.98
N ALA A 128 7.30 12.44 2.67
CA ALA A 128 6.18 12.14 1.81
C ALA A 128 5.68 10.73 2.12
N TYR A 129 4.40 10.61 2.37
CA TYR A 129 3.81 9.31 2.66
C TYR A 129 3.33 8.65 1.36
N LEU A 130 4.04 7.60 0.93
CA LEU A 130 3.71 6.76 -0.23
C LEU A 130 3.35 5.34 0.27
N PRO A 131 2.14 5.12 0.78
CA PRO A 131 1.76 3.85 1.38
C PRO A 131 1.76 2.72 0.37
N GLY A 132 2.32 1.55 0.74
CA GLY A 132 2.42 0.38 -0.11
C GLY A 132 3.41 0.54 -1.27
N ARG A 133 4.32 1.54 -1.21
CA ARG A 133 5.35 1.75 -2.23
C ARG A 133 6.22 0.51 -2.45
N ASP A 134 6.46 -0.23 -1.39
CA ASP A 134 7.19 -1.49 -1.35
C ASP A 134 6.68 -2.51 -2.38
N LEU A 135 5.39 -2.53 -2.68
CA LEU A 135 4.81 -3.39 -3.71
C LEU A 135 5.20 -2.99 -5.16
N PHE A 136 5.75 -1.80 -5.34
CA PHE A 136 6.09 -1.25 -6.66
C PHE A 136 7.60 -1.19 -6.93
N TYR A 137 8.44 -1.70 -6.02
CA TYR A 137 9.89 -1.83 -6.21
C TYR A 137 10.23 -2.95 -7.21
N GLU A 138 11.40 -2.83 -7.83
CA GLU A 138 11.87 -3.83 -8.80
C GLU A 138 12.22 -5.16 -8.14
N ASP A 139 12.65 -5.13 -6.88
CA ASP A 139 13.05 -6.28 -6.06
C ASP A 139 12.01 -6.66 -4.98
N VAL A 140 10.77 -6.20 -5.11
CA VAL A 140 9.69 -6.38 -4.13
C VAL A 140 9.57 -7.79 -3.55
N ALA A 141 9.75 -8.83 -4.36
CA ALA A 141 9.64 -10.22 -3.90
C ALA A 141 10.82 -10.61 -3.00
N GLU A 142 12.04 -10.11 -3.30
CA GLU A 142 13.23 -10.35 -2.50
C GLU A 142 13.12 -9.61 -1.17
N GLU A 143 12.79 -8.33 -1.19
CA GLU A 143 12.67 -7.50 0.01
C GLU A 143 11.60 -8.01 0.97
N LEU A 144 10.36 -8.22 0.50
CA LEU A 144 9.27 -8.63 1.37
C LEU A 144 9.42 -10.05 1.94
N LEU A 145 10.14 -10.92 1.25
CA LEU A 145 10.37 -12.30 1.70
C LEU A 145 11.65 -12.48 2.50
N ALA A 146 12.59 -11.53 2.47
CA ALA A 146 13.90 -11.64 3.11
C ALA A 146 13.82 -11.88 4.63
N GLU A 147 12.91 -11.20 5.31
CA GLU A 147 12.79 -11.24 6.78
C GLU A 147 11.66 -12.14 7.27
N VAL A 148 11.06 -12.95 6.40
CA VAL A 148 9.98 -13.86 6.78
C VAL A 148 10.48 -14.96 7.70
N GLN A 149 9.90 -15.05 8.90
CA GLN A 149 10.20 -16.05 9.92
C GLN A 149 9.24 -17.24 9.85
N GLU A 150 7.97 -16.98 9.57
CA GLU A 150 6.93 -17.99 9.41
C GLU A 150 6.02 -17.61 8.24
N ALA A 151 5.57 -18.61 7.49
CA ALA A 151 4.68 -18.45 6.35
C ALA A 151 3.54 -19.47 6.44
N HIS A 152 2.30 -19.04 6.20
CA HIS A 152 1.11 -19.87 6.30
C HIS A 152 0.21 -19.67 5.08
N TYR A 153 -0.26 -20.77 4.50
CA TYR A 153 -1.35 -20.79 3.54
C TYR A 153 -2.66 -21.08 4.25
N LEU A 154 -3.61 -20.16 4.17
CA LEU A 154 -4.91 -20.27 4.86
C LEU A 154 -6.05 -20.74 3.94
N GLY A 155 -5.71 -21.18 2.72
CA GLY A 155 -6.70 -21.64 1.75
C GLY A 155 -7.16 -20.51 0.81
N VAL A 156 -8.34 -20.71 0.21
CA VAL A 156 -8.94 -19.73 -0.69
C VAL A 156 -9.98 -18.90 0.05
N ALA A 157 -9.86 -17.58 -0.05
CA ALA A 157 -10.79 -16.62 0.56
C ALA A 157 -11.30 -15.62 -0.48
N PRO A 158 -12.56 -15.16 -0.42
CA PRO A 158 -13.08 -14.19 -1.35
C PRO A 158 -12.63 -12.75 -1.01
N VAL A 159 -12.18 -12.01 -2.02
CA VAL A 159 -11.95 -10.56 -1.94
C VAL A 159 -12.74 -9.90 -3.06
N ALA A 160 -13.67 -9.02 -2.73
CA ALA A 160 -14.56 -8.36 -3.71
C ALA A 160 -15.23 -9.34 -4.70
N GLY A 161 -15.57 -10.55 -4.24
CA GLY A 161 -16.21 -11.60 -5.06
C GLY A 161 -15.24 -12.44 -5.90
N MET A 162 -13.94 -12.17 -5.86
CA MET A 162 -12.91 -12.96 -6.54
C MET A 162 -12.33 -14.00 -5.58
N ALA A 163 -12.11 -15.23 -6.06
CA ALA A 163 -11.37 -16.26 -5.31
C ALA A 163 -9.89 -15.90 -5.24
N CYS A 164 -9.34 -15.88 -4.03
CA CYS A 164 -7.95 -15.49 -3.79
C CYS A 164 -7.24 -16.51 -2.89
N HIS A 165 -6.02 -16.90 -3.24
CA HIS A 165 -5.13 -17.56 -2.30
C HIS A 165 -4.82 -16.61 -1.14
N TYR A 166 -5.01 -17.07 0.08
CA TYR A 166 -4.75 -16.27 1.27
C TYR A 166 -3.49 -16.78 1.97
N VAL A 167 -2.46 -15.95 1.96
CA VAL A 167 -1.16 -16.21 2.58
C VAL A 167 -0.85 -15.20 3.67
N VAL A 168 -0.21 -15.65 4.73
CA VAL A 168 0.14 -14.85 5.91
C VAL A 168 1.60 -15.07 6.25
N PHE A 169 2.29 -14.00 6.56
CA PHE A 169 3.70 -14.01 6.87
C PHE A 169 3.98 -13.29 8.19
N ARG A 170 4.86 -13.86 8.99
CA ARG A 170 5.38 -13.25 10.19
C ARG A 170 6.79 -12.75 9.92
N GLY A 171 7.03 -11.47 10.15
CA GLY A 171 8.37 -10.88 10.24
C GLY A 171 8.72 -10.49 11.67
N PRO A 172 9.90 -9.89 11.92
CA PRO A 172 10.29 -9.42 13.25
C PRO A 172 9.43 -8.25 13.73
N ASP A 173 9.24 -7.25 12.90
CA ASP A 173 8.58 -5.99 13.24
C ASP A 173 7.14 -5.88 12.70
N VAL A 174 6.84 -6.62 11.63
CA VAL A 174 5.52 -6.62 11.00
C VAL A 174 5.03 -8.04 10.76
N ASP A 175 3.72 -8.24 10.82
CA ASP A 175 3.06 -9.36 10.19
C ASP A 175 2.34 -8.82 8.97
N TRP A 176 2.36 -9.57 7.86
CA TRP A 176 1.69 -9.13 6.65
C TRP A 176 0.93 -10.26 5.96
N HIS A 177 -0.13 -9.89 5.27
CA HIS A 177 -1.05 -10.79 4.63
C HIS A 177 -1.21 -10.40 3.17
N LEU A 178 -1.30 -11.38 2.29
CA LEU A 178 -1.55 -11.17 0.87
C LEU A 178 -2.69 -12.07 0.39
N TRP A 179 -3.63 -11.49 -0.31
CA TRP A 179 -4.68 -12.20 -1.04
C TRP A 179 -4.37 -12.09 -2.53
N ILE A 180 -4.08 -13.23 -3.14
CA ILE A 180 -3.62 -13.35 -4.52
C ILE A 180 -4.76 -13.93 -5.35
N ASN A 181 -5.21 -13.18 -6.35
CA ASN A 181 -6.28 -13.63 -7.23
C ASN A 181 -5.89 -14.91 -7.98
N GLU A 182 -6.68 -15.98 -7.85
CA GLU A 182 -6.39 -17.27 -8.49
C GLU A 182 -6.35 -17.20 -10.02
N SER A 183 -7.06 -16.26 -10.65
CA SER A 183 -7.18 -16.22 -12.11
C SER A 183 -6.00 -15.55 -12.82
N ASN A 184 -5.36 -14.57 -12.16
CA ASN A 184 -4.29 -13.78 -12.77
C ASN A 184 -3.02 -13.67 -11.92
N MET A 185 -3.02 -14.25 -10.72
CA MET A 185 -1.91 -14.23 -9.76
C MET A 185 -1.45 -12.82 -9.38
N LEU A 186 -2.37 -11.82 -9.39
CA LEU A 186 -2.08 -10.46 -8.92
C LEU A 186 -2.64 -10.25 -7.51
N PRO A 187 -2.03 -9.35 -6.72
CA PRO A 187 -2.55 -8.97 -5.41
C PRO A 187 -3.98 -8.42 -5.54
N SER A 188 -4.91 -8.93 -4.74
CA SER A 188 -6.25 -8.36 -4.57
C SER A 188 -6.34 -7.54 -3.30
N LYS A 189 -5.53 -7.90 -2.30
CA LYS A 189 -5.49 -7.20 -1.01
C LYS A 189 -4.16 -7.45 -0.33
N TYR A 190 -3.65 -6.44 0.34
CA TYR A 190 -2.43 -6.46 1.16
C TYR A 190 -2.75 -5.84 2.52
N LEU A 191 -2.29 -6.46 3.60
CA LEU A 191 -2.48 -5.97 4.96
C LEU A 191 -1.17 -6.10 5.72
N ILE A 192 -0.80 -5.04 6.44
CA ILE A 192 0.37 -5.00 7.33
C ILE A 192 -0.11 -4.68 8.74
N THR A 193 0.38 -5.42 9.72
CA THR A 193 0.25 -5.12 11.15
C THR A 193 1.60 -4.68 11.70
N SER A 194 1.70 -3.43 12.13
CA SER A 194 2.95 -2.85 12.67
C SER A 194 3.13 -3.21 14.14
N LYS A 195 3.80 -4.32 14.45
CA LYS A 195 3.98 -4.85 15.82
C LYS A 195 4.84 -3.96 16.72
N TRP A 196 5.78 -3.21 16.13
CA TRP A 196 6.66 -2.29 16.87
C TRP A 196 5.94 -1.03 17.36
N MET A 197 4.77 -0.72 16.80
CA MET A 197 3.97 0.43 17.21
C MET A 197 2.97 0.07 18.31
N ALA A 198 2.79 0.98 19.29
CA ALA A 198 1.79 0.81 20.32
C ALA A 198 0.38 0.65 19.74
N GLY A 199 -0.32 -0.41 20.15
CA GLY A 199 -1.65 -0.74 19.61
C GLY A 199 -1.63 -1.50 18.29
N ALA A 200 -0.45 -1.84 17.77
CA ALA A 200 -0.28 -2.61 16.54
C ALA A 200 -1.24 -2.16 15.42
N PRO A 201 -1.12 -0.92 14.93
CA PRO A 201 -2.01 -0.40 13.91
C PRO A 201 -1.87 -1.16 12.60
N GLU A 202 -3.00 -1.28 11.90
CA GLU A 202 -3.07 -1.95 10.60
C GLU A 202 -3.10 -0.95 9.45
N PHE A 203 -2.41 -1.33 8.38
CA PHE A 203 -2.51 -0.73 7.06
C PHE A 203 -3.07 -1.78 6.09
N GLU A 204 -4.15 -1.46 5.42
CA GLU A 204 -4.81 -2.35 4.45
C GLU A 204 -4.92 -1.63 3.11
N MET A 205 -4.56 -2.33 2.03
CA MET A 205 -4.74 -1.88 0.65
C MET A 205 -5.49 -2.94 -0.14
N THR A 206 -6.58 -2.55 -0.78
CA THR A 206 -7.32 -3.38 -1.72
C THR A 206 -7.10 -2.85 -3.13
N PHE A 207 -6.85 -3.76 -4.06
CA PHE A 207 -6.51 -3.45 -5.44
C PHE A 207 -7.64 -3.82 -6.39
N SER A 208 -7.82 -3.01 -7.42
CA SER A 208 -8.75 -3.26 -8.52
C SER A 208 -8.19 -2.70 -9.83
N ASN A 209 -8.73 -3.18 -10.95
CA ASN A 209 -8.39 -2.67 -12.28
C ASN A 209 -6.88 -2.70 -12.59
N TRP A 210 -6.20 -3.79 -12.21
CA TRP A 210 -4.79 -3.99 -12.60
C TRP A 210 -4.63 -4.00 -14.11
N ASP A 211 -3.72 -3.18 -14.62
CA ASP A 211 -3.19 -3.23 -15.98
C ASP A 211 -1.66 -3.24 -15.90
N LEU A 212 -1.03 -4.31 -16.39
CA LEU A 212 0.43 -4.47 -16.41
C LEU A 212 1.05 -4.01 -17.74
N ASN A 213 0.27 -3.38 -18.62
CA ASN A 213 0.73 -2.79 -19.86
C ASN A 213 -0.09 -1.55 -20.25
N PRO A 214 -0.25 -0.58 -19.30
CA PRO A 214 -1.03 0.63 -19.56
C PRO A 214 -0.37 1.49 -20.64
N ASN A 215 -1.18 2.25 -21.34
CA ASN A 215 -0.67 3.23 -22.30
C ASN A 215 -0.09 4.44 -21.56
N ILE A 216 1.23 4.58 -21.55
CA ILE A 216 1.96 5.68 -20.92
C ILE A 216 2.34 6.72 -21.96
N SER A 217 2.02 7.97 -21.72
CA SER A 217 2.44 9.12 -22.54
C SER A 217 3.47 9.97 -21.80
N ASP A 218 4.23 10.79 -22.52
CA ASP A 218 5.23 11.72 -21.95
C ASP A 218 4.61 12.71 -20.93
N GLN A 219 3.29 12.90 -20.96
CA GLN A 219 2.58 13.78 -20.05
C GLN A 219 1.99 13.06 -18.83
N THR A 220 2.08 11.73 -18.76
CA THR A 220 1.44 10.94 -17.70
C THR A 220 1.94 11.30 -16.30
N PHE A 221 3.23 11.60 -16.19
CA PHE A 221 3.91 11.88 -14.92
C PHE A 221 4.19 13.38 -14.69
N VAL A 222 3.89 14.24 -15.67
CA VAL A 222 4.07 15.68 -15.52
C VAL A 222 2.84 16.31 -14.86
N LEU A 223 3.04 16.99 -13.72
CA LEU A 223 1.98 17.74 -13.08
C LEU A 223 2.26 19.24 -13.22
N SER A 224 1.21 20.02 -13.35
CA SER A 224 1.28 21.49 -13.37
C SER A 224 0.48 22.06 -12.19
N ALA A 225 0.92 23.24 -11.71
CA ALA A 225 0.22 23.92 -10.64
C ALA A 225 -1.22 24.28 -11.06
N PRO A 226 -2.26 23.82 -10.34
CA PRO A 226 -3.60 24.27 -10.61
C PRO A 226 -3.76 25.76 -10.30
N GLU A 227 -4.73 26.41 -10.93
CA GLU A 227 -5.00 27.83 -10.67
C GLU A 227 -5.30 28.10 -9.19
N GLY A 228 -4.66 29.14 -8.63
CA GLY A 228 -4.83 29.52 -7.23
C GLY A 228 -4.05 28.68 -6.21
N TYR A 229 -3.11 27.84 -6.68
CA TYR A 229 -2.22 27.10 -5.79
C TYR A 229 -0.94 27.90 -5.53
N THR A 230 -0.44 27.81 -4.29
CA THR A 230 0.84 28.36 -3.90
C THR A 230 1.95 27.38 -4.24
N GLN A 231 2.99 27.84 -4.94
CA GLN A 231 4.19 27.05 -5.15
C GLN A 231 5.06 27.10 -3.89
N ALA A 232 5.22 25.96 -3.23
CA ALA A 232 6.12 25.80 -2.10
C ALA A 232 7.52 25.36 -2.58
N LYS A 233 8.53 25.71 -1.79
CA LYS A 233 9.90 25.20 -1.95
C LYS A 233 10.11 24.06 -0.97
N PHE A 234 10.99 23.11 -1.30
CA PHE A 234 11.28 21.94 -0.46
C PHE A 234 11.68 22.31 0.99
N VAL A 235 12.38 23.42 1.18
CA VAL A 235 12.82 23.91 2.50
C VAL A 235 11.64 24.25 3.41
N ASP A 236 10.49 24.62 2.83
CA ASP A 236 9.29 25.00 3.58
C ASP A 236 8.49 23.77 4.10
N MET A 237 8.92 22.56 3.75
CA MET A 237 8.24 21.30 4.10
C MET A 237 8.95 20.52 5.23
N GLN A 238 10.08 20.99 5.73
CA GLN A 238 10.74 20.36 6.88
C GLN A 238 9.93 20.62 8.15
N PRO A 239 9.63 19.60 8.96
CA PRO A 239 8.96 19.81 10.24
C PRO A 239 9.88 20.68 11.13
N GLU A 240 9.33 21.73 11.73
CA GLU A 240 10.02 22.44 12.79
C GLU A 240 10.32 21.43 13.93
N HIS A 241 11.59 21.35 14.32
CA HIS A 241 12.11 20.47 15.38
C HIS A 241 11.66 20.92 16.76
#